data_e1c172a068a7b62c52fd4463c77cdae3
#
_entry.id   e1c172a068a7b62c52fd4463c77cdae3
#
_cell.length_a   1.000
_cell.length_b   1.000
_cell.length_c   1.000
_cell.angle_alpha   90.00
_cell.angle_beta   90.00
_cell.angle_gamma   90.00
#
_symmetry.space_group_name_H-M   'P 1'
#
loop_
_entity.id
_entity.type
_entity.pdbx_description
1 polymer ?
#
loop_
_entity_poly.entity_id
_entity_poly.type
_entity_poly.pdbx_seq_one_letter_code
_entity_poly.pdbx_strand_id
1 'polypeptide(L)' 'QNYPKSKKAPENLLKLGSTMVELGEKDQGCKMIKGLKKQYPKASQSVLQKAQYEKKRFKCS' A
#
# COMPACT_ATOMS: atom_id res chain seq x y z
N GLN A 1 14.62 9.44 -12.60
CA GLN A 1 14.37 9.46 -12.14
C GLN A 1 13.90 10.11 -11.17
N ASN A 2 13.21 10.77 -11.15
CA ASN A 2 12.73 11.42 -10.31
C ASN A 2 11.38 11.35 -10.22
N TYR A 3 10.76 10.70 -9.43
CA TYR A 3 9.42 10.74 -9.24
C TYR A 3 9.11 11.17 -7.97
N PRO A 4 9.63 11.93 -7.34
CA PRO A 4 9.52 12.18 -5.98
C PRO A 4 8.17 12.49 -5.56
N LYS A 5 7.48 13.32 -6.00
CA LYS A 5 6.23 13.65 -5.50
C LYS A 5 5.19 13.22 -6.39
N SER A 6 5.38 12.13 -7.05
CA SER A 6 4.41 11.66 -7.98
C SER A 6 3.14 11.27 -7.30
N LYS A 7 2.02 11.55 -7.88
CA LYS A 7 0.76 11.14 -7.33
C LYS A 7 0.63 9.64 -7.33
N LYS A 8 1.44 8.96 -8.12
CA LYS A 8 1.37 7.51 -8.18
C LYS A 8 2.22 6.83 -7.14
N ALA A 9 3.01 7.59 -6.39
CA ALA A 9 3.87 6.98 -5.38
C ALA A 9 3.09 6.14 -4.37
N PRO A 10 1.99 6.65 -3.77
CA PRO A 10 1.24 5.84 -2.83
C PRO A 10 0.55 4.66 -3.51
N GLU A 11 0.10 4.85 -4.72
CA GLU A 11 -0.53 3.77 -5.46
C GLU A 11 0.49 2.67 -5.75
N ASN A 12 1.70 3.06 -6.13
CA ASN A 12 2.76 2.10 -6.40
C ASN A 12 3.15 1.32 -5.15
N LEU A 13 3.19 2.00 -4.02
CA LEU A 13 3.51 1.34 -2.77
C LEU A 13 2.43 0.31 -2.43
N LEU A 14 1.18 0.66 -2.65
CA LEU A 14 0.09 -0.27 -2.39
C LEU A 14 0.19 -1.48 -3.30
N LYS A 15 0.47 -1.27 -4.57
CA LYS A 15 0.63 -2.37 -5.50
C LYS A 15 1.77 -3.27 -5.10
N LEU A 16 2.88 -2.69 -4.71
CA LEU A 16 4.02 -3.48 -4.29
C LEU A 16 3.68 -4.30 -3.05
N GLY A 17 3.00 -3.70 -2.09
CA GLY A 17 2.60 -4.43 -0.90
C GLY A 17 1.70 -5.61 -1.22
N SER A 18 0.73 -5.38 -2.10
CA SER A 18 -0.19 -6.46 -2.50
C SER A 18 0.57 -7.58 -3.20
N THR A 19 1.51 -7.21 -4.07
CA THR A 19 2.30 -8.19 -4.77
C THR A 19 3.13 -9.02 -3.79
N MET A 20 3.70 -8.37 -2.79
CA MET A 20 4.49 -9.09 -1.80
C MET A 20 3.64 -10.13 -1.08
N VAL A 21 2.42 -9.76 -0.71
CA VAL A 21 1.54 -10.70 -0.05
C VAL A 21 1.25 -11.89 -0.97
N GLU A 22 1.03 -11.62 -2.23
CA GLU A 22 0.71 -12.68 -3.17
C GLU A 22 1.89 -13.59 -3.43
N LEU A 23 3.10 -13.07 -3.27
CA LEU A 23 4.29 -13.88 -3.44
C LEU A 23 4.64 -14.68 -2.19
N GLY A 24 3.83 -14.59 -1.17
CA GLY A 24 4.10 -15.33 0.05
C GLY A 24 4.78 -14.50 1.13
N GLU A 25 5.10 -13.25 0.84
CA GLU A 25 5.72 -12.37 1.82
C GLU A 25 4.63 -11.56 2.51
N LYS A 26 3.73 -12.25 3.17
CA LYS A 26 2.57 -11.59 3.75
C LYS A 26 2.95 -10.53 4.79
N ASP A 27 3.88 -10.86 5.66
CA ASP A 27 4.28 -9.92 6.71
C ASP A 27 4.83 -8.64 6.11
N GLN A 28 5.69 -8.77 5.11
CA GLN A 28 6.25 -7.62 4.45
C GLN A 28 5.18 -6.82 3.74
N GLY A 29 4.34 -7.50 2.97
CA GLY A 29 3.28 -6.83 2.24
C GLY A 29 2.31 -6.12 3.16
N CYS A 30 1.91 -6.77 4.23
CA CYS A 30 1.01 -6.16 5.19
C CYS A 30 1.64 -4.93 5.84
N LYS A 31 2.92 -5.01 6.15
CA LYS A 31 3.61 -3.89 6.70
C LYS A 31 3.58 -2.71 5.74
N MET A 32 3.82 -2.97 4.48
CA MET A 32 3.83 -1.91 3.48
C MET A 32 2.45 -1.29 3.34
N ILE A 33 1.42 -2.09 3.30
CA ILE A 33 0.07 -1.59 3.16
C ILE A 33 -0.33 -0.79 4.41
N LYS A 34 0.01 -1.29 5.57
CA LYS A 34 -0.32 -0.58 6.81
C LYS A 34 0.45 0.74 6.92
N GLY A 35 1.67 0.75 6.42
CA GLY A 35 2.47 1.96 6.49
C GLY A 35 2.11 3.01 5.46
N LEU A 36 1.28 2.65 4.50
CA LEU A 36 0.94 3.56 3.44
C LEU A 36 0.34 4.86 3.97
N LYS A 37 -0.62 4.74 4.87
CA LYS A 37 -1.28 5.89 5.41
C LYS A 37 -0.33 6.78 6.19
N LYS A 38 0.65 6.19 6.83
CA LYS A 38 1.62 6.95 7.57
C LYS A 38 2.58 7.67 6.65
N GLN A 39 3.00 7.02 5.59
CA GLN A 39 3.94 7.63 4.68
C GLN A 39 3.29 8.64 3.77
N TYR A 40 2.05 8.39 3.40
CA TYR A 40 1.35 9.26 2.48
C TYR A 40 -0.01 9.63 3.06
N PRO A 41 -0.01 10.40 4.12
CA PRO A 41 -1.29 10.76 4.75
C PRO A 41 -2.21 11.56 3.85
N LYS A 42 -1.62 12.18 2.83
CA LYS A 42 -2.43 12.96 1.90
C LYS A 42 -2.73 12.21 0.62
N ALA A 43 -2.56 10.91 0.62
CA ALA A 43 -2.90 10.12 -0.54
C ALA A 43 -4.40 10.25 -0.83
N SER A 44 -4.78 10.01 -2.08
CA SER A 44 -6.18 10.17 -2.45
C SER A 44 -7.02 9.15 -1.68
N GLN A 45 -8.28 9.52 -1.50
CA GLN A 45 -9.21 8.66 -0.80
C GLN A 45 -9.31 7.31 -1.48
N SER A 46 -9.29 7.28 -2.79
CA SER A 46 -9.38 6.03 -3.53
C SER A 46 -8.26 5.09 -3.14
N VAL A 47 -7.05 5.60 -3.05
CA VAL A 47 -5.89 4.79 -2.70
C VAL A 47 -6.01 4.32 -1.25
N LEU A 48 -6.42 5.21 -0.36
CA LEU A 48 -6.53 4.83 1.05
C LEU A 48 -7.63 3.79 1.26
N GLN A 49 -8.72 3.92 0.54
CA GLN A 49 -9.78 2.95 0.63
C GLN A 49 -9.34 1.60 0.09
N LYS A 50 -8.60 1.63 -1.01
CA LYS A 50 -8.09 0.41 -1.59
C LYS A 50 -7.12 -0.26 -0.62
N ALA A 51 -6.30 0.51 0.05
CA ALA A 51 -5.37 -0.03 1.01
C ALA A 51 -6.12 -0.74 2.14
N GLN A 52 -7.19 -0.14 2.61
CA GLN A 52 -7.98 -0.78 3.65
C GLN A 52 -8.63 -2.05 3.15
N TYR A 53 -9.11 -2.02 1.92
CA TYR A 53 -9.72 -3.20 1.33
C TYR A 53 -8.69 -4.33 1.25
N GLU A 54 -7.49 -4.03 0.78
CA GLU A 54 -6.45 -5.04 0.67
C GLU A 54 -6.05 -5.56 2.04
N LYS A 55 -6.00 -4.69 3.01
CA LYS A 55 -5.68 -5.08 4.37
C LYS A 55 -6.67 -6.12 4.88
N LYS A 56 -7.93 -5.90 4.62
CA LYS A 56 -8.95 -6.84 5.04
C LYS A 56 -8.87 -8.12 4.23
N ARG A 57 -8.65 -7.97 2.94
CA ARG A 57 -8.59 -9.11 2.04
C ARG A 57 -7.48 -10.06 2.44
N PHE A 58 -6.31 -9.52 2.79
CA PHE A 58 -5.17 -10.33 3.18
C PHE A 58 -5.15 -10.61 4.68
N LYS A 59 -6.14 -10.14 5.38
CA LYS A 59 -6.21 -10.35 6.83
C LYS A 59 -4.99 -9.77 7.55
N CYS A 60 -4.55 -8.62 7.08
CA CYS A 60 -3.51 -7.92 7.79
C CYS A 60 -4.15 -7.24 8.99
N SER A 61 -3.66 -7.42 10.10
CA SER A 61 -4.26 -6.71 11.23
C SER A 61 -3.31 -5.76 11.93
#